data_66b18fcccc9bf5e6a74d4590d53a4899
#
_entry.id   66b18fcccc9bf5e6a74d4590d53a4899
#
_cell.length_a   1.000
_cell.length_b   1.000
_cell.length_c   1.000
_cell.angle_alpha   90.00
_cell.angle_beta   90.00
_cell.angle_gamma   90.00
#
_symmetry.space_group_name_H-M   'P 1'
#
loop_
_entity.id
_entity.type
_entity.pdbx_description
1 polymer ?
#
loop_
_entity_poly.entity_id
_entity_poly.type
_entity_poly.pdbx_seq_one_letter_code
_entity_poly.pdbx_strand_id
1 'polypeptide(L)'
;MLDVSDLHMVGSICQTGSITQAAESLHISQPTLSKRLARLEQQLDTSLFHRSARGLTPTPIANYLIEQSAAIKAQVSSVERQVRRLVDRDAGELRIGVGPIIEQVLIPQTLIELRKQTGNVRFSVLTEHADVLMARLEAGDLDVIAGPFAADRQDIKERGLIAVDLIQEPTINVARPDHPILQVEDPDFLGYPYASPPLQGAVESDADESRPRPRLVSENYALLKRVALASDYILGGPRAVFEPEIKAGLLAEVPGFPAASWRSACLCKAEAAETPLVQLFIQTIVACRDDYQSGR
;
A
#
# COMPACT_ATOMS: atom_id res chain seq x y z
N MET A 1 -9.99 -2.37 35.08
CA MET A 1 -8.99 -1.90 34.10
C MET A 1 -9.44 -2.42 32.74
N LEU A 2 -9.43 -1.58 31.70
CA LEU A 2 -9.73 -1.97 30.31
C LEU A 2 -8.64 -2.92 29.81
N ASP A 3 -9.03 -4.00 29.14
CA ASP A 3 -8.08 -4.96 28.53
C ASP A 3 -8.37 -5.18 27.03
N VAL A 4 -7.44 -5.83 26.32
CA VAL A 4 -7.56 -6.08 24.87
C VAL A 4 -8.78 -6.93 24.53
N SER A 5 -9.17 -7.84 25.44
CA SER A 5 -10.32 -8.70 25.21
C SER A 5 -11.65 -7.96 25.42
N ASP A 6 -11.68 -6.87 26.19
CA ASP A 6 -12.82 -5.97 26.27
C ASP A 6 -13.01 -5.18 24.97
N LEU A 7 -11.92 -4.71 24.35
CA LEU A 7 -11.96 -4.06 23.05
C LEU A 7 -12.46 -5.02 21.95
N HIS A 8 -11.99 -6.26 21.96
CA HIS A 8 -12.45 -7.29 21.02
C HIS A 8 -13.94 -7.59 21.18
N MET A 9 -14.43 -7.66 22.41
CA MET A 9 -15.84 -7.81 22.74
C MET A 9 -16.68 -6.67 22.16
N VAL A 10 -16.30 -5.43 22.42
CA VAL A 10 -17.00 -4.24 21.90
C VAL A 10 -17.05 -4.26 20.37
N GLY A 11 -15.95 -4.57 19.71
CA GLY A 11 -15.88 -4.69 18.24
C GLY A 11 -16.81 -5.76 17.69
N SER A 12 -16.85 -6.95 18.30
CA SER A 12 -17.74 -8.04 17.89
C SER A 12 -19.21 -7.69 18.06
N ILE A 13 -19.59 -7.06 19.16
CA ILE A 13 -20.98 -6.59 19.37
C ILE A 13 -21.37 -5.53 18.35
N CYS A 14 -20.46 -4.63 18.01
CA CYS A 14 -20.71 -3.60 17.01
C CYS A 14 -20.93 -4.18 15.60
N GLN A 15 -20.12 -5.15 15.21
CA GLN A 15 -20.24 -5.80 13.90
C GLN A 15 -21.53 -6.59 13.72
N THR A 16 -21.97 -7.26 14.79
CA THR A 16 -23.17 -8.13 14.74
C THR A 16 -24.47 -7.41 15.08
N GLY A 17 -24.41 -6.29 15.82
CA GLY A 17 -25.58 -5.60 16.37
C GLY A 17 -26.36 -6.44 17.38
N SER A 18 -25.81 -7.59 17.84
CA SER A 18 -26.50 -8.58 18.68
C SER A 18 -25.54 -9.23 19.68
N ILE A 19 -25.90 -9.20 20.98
CA ILE A 19 -25.13 -9.88 22.02
C ILE A 19 -25.06 -11.38 21.79
N THR A 20 -26.14 -11.99 21.29
CA THR A 20 -26.18 -13.44 21.05
C THR A 20 -25.20 -13.83 19.93
N GLN A 21 -25.27 -13.15 18.79
CA GLN A 21 -24.36 -13.44 17.67
C GLN A 21 -22.89 -13.11 18.00
N ALA A 22 -22.65 -12.02 18.75
CA ALA A 22 -21.32 -11.70 19.23
C ALA A 22 -20.79 -12.76 20.19
N ALA A 23 -21.61 -13.30 21.08
CA ALA A 23 -21.21 -14.39 21.99
C ALA A 23 -20.84 -15.66 21.23
N GLU A 24 -21.61 -16.03 20.19
CA GLU A 24 -21.32 -17.14 19.30
C GLU A 24 -19.97 -16.94 18.58
N SER A 25 -19.74 -15.76 18.02
CA SER A 25 -18.48 -15.42 17.33
C SER A 25 -17.26 -15.45 18.26
N LEU A 26 -17.47 -15.16 19.55
CA LEU A 26 -16.42 -15.16 20.58
C LEU A 26 -16.29 -16.51 21.30
N HIS A 27 -17.10 -17.53 20.93
CA HIS A 27 -17.15 -18.84 21.55
C HIS A 27 -17.40 -18.82 23.06
N ILE A 28 -18.24 -17.90 23.53
CA ILE A 28 -18.68 -17.80 24.95
C ILE A 28 -20.21 -17.77 25.05
N SER A 29 -20.74 -17.99 26.26
CA SER A 29 -22.18 -17.90 26.46
C SER A 29 -22.69 -16.46 26.45
N GLN A 30 -23.90 -16.24 25.93
CA GLN A 30 -24.55 -14.93 25.93
C GLN A 30 -24.65 -14.29 27.33
N PRO A 31 -24.98 -15.03 28.42
CA PRO A 31 -24.96 -14.46 29.78
C PRO A 31 -23.57 -13.97 30.20
N THR A 32 -22.51 -14.69 29.80
CA THR A 32 -21.13 -14.30 30.10
C THR A 32 -20.77 -13.01 29.39
N LEU A 33 -21.11 -12.89 28.11
CA LEU A 33 -20.85 -11.67 27.32
C LEU A 33 -21.63 -10.48 27.88
N SER A 34 -22.93 -10.65 28.20
CA SER A 34 -23.75 -9.58 28.79
C SER A 34 -23.22 -9.10 30.12
N LYS A 35 -22.79 -10.03 30.99
CA LYS A 35 -22.21 -9.66 32.29
C LYS A 35 -20.87 -8.91 32.13
N ARG A 36 -20.06 -9.32 31.15
CA ARG A 36 -18.80 -8.66 30.86
C ARG A 36 -18.99 -7.25 30.28
N LEU A 37 -19.96 -7.08 29.37
CA LEU A 37 -20.33 -5.77 28.86
C LEU A 37 -20.80 -4.84 29.98
N ALA A 38 -21.74 -5.31 30.82
CA ALA A 38 -22.25 -4.50 31.94
C ALA A 38 -21.14 -4.08 32.91
N ARG A 39 -20.18 -4.99 33.19
CA ARG A 39 -19.01 -4.66 34.01
C ARG A 39 -18.15 -3.57 33.38
N LEU A 40 -17.92 -3.65 32.05
CA LEU A 40 -17.12 -2.66 31.33
C LEU A 40 -17.83 -1.29 31.32
N GLU A 41 -19.14 -1.25 31.03
CA GLU A 41 -19.94 -0.01 31.07
C GLU A 41 -19.92 0.62 32.49
N GLN A 42 -20.01 -0.19 33.53
CA GLN A 42 -19.86 0.26 34.92
C GLN A 42 -18.46 0.82 35.22
N GLN A 43 -17.39 0.18 34.72
CA GLN A 43 -16.01 0.66 34.89
C GLN A 43 -15.75 1.99 34.18
N LEU A 44 -16.39 2.20 33.04
CA LEU A 44 -16.26 3.42 32.23
C LEU A 44 -17.28 4.50 32.62
N ASP A 45 -18.18 4.18 33.55
CA ASP A 45 -19.30 5.03 33.97
C ASP A 45 -20.13 5.57 32.79
N THR A 46 -20.31 4.72 31.78
CA THR A 46 -21.04 5.08 30.56
C THR A 46 -21.57 3.88 29.83
N SER A 47 -22.68 4.06 29.08
CA SER A 47 -23.19 3.02 28.19
C SER A 47 -22.43 3.01 26.86
N LEU A 48 -22.07 1.84 26.39
CA LEU A 48 -21.39 1.64 25.10
C LEU A 48 -22.37 1.38 23.95
N PHE A 49 -23.58 0.88 24.28
CA PHE A 49 -24.60 0.56 23.28
C PHE A 49 -25.97 1.08 23.66
N HIS A 50 -26.69 1.62 22.69
CA HIS A 50 -28.13 1.89 22.80
C HIS A 50 -28.90 0.62 22.40
N ARG A 51 -29.91 0.26 23.22
CA ARG A 51 -30.82 -0.85 22.92
C ARG A 51 -32.04 -0.33 22.18
N SER A 52 -32.38 -0.92 21.05
CA SER A 52 -33.55 -0.62 20.27
C SER A 52 -34.27 -1.90 19.81
N ALA A 53 -35.47 -1.77 19.29
CA ALA A 53 -36.19 -2.90 18.69
C ALA A 53 -35.44 -3.52 17.47
N ARG A 54 -34.49 -2.80 16.91
CA ARG A 54 -33.65 -3.23 15.76
C ARG A 54 -32.31 -3.82 16.17
N GLY A 55 -32.04 -3.96 17.47
CA GLY A 55 -30.76 -4.47 18.01
C GLY A 55 -29.97 -3.42 18.78
N LEU A 56 -28.66 -3.62 18.84
CA LEU A 56 -27.72 -2.75 19.53
C LEU A 56 -27.06 -1.79 18.52
N THR A 57 -27.01 -0.51 18.87
CA THR A 57 -26.29 0.51 18.11
C THR A 57 -25.18 1.11 18.98
N PRO A 58 -23.95 1.26 18.46
CA PRO A 58 -22.84 1.79 19.25
C PRO A 58 -23.03 3.26 19.59
N THR A 59 -22.58 3.65 20.78
CA THR A 59 -22.44 5.06 21.17
C THR A 59 -21.16 5.65 20.56
N PRO A 60 -20.99 7.00 20.54
CA PRO A 60 -19.72 7.62 20.13
C PRO A 60 -18.50 7.08 20.88
N ILE A 61 -18.67 6.74 22.18
CA ILE A 61 -17.60 6.18 23.01
C ILE A 61 -17.25 4.75 22.54
N ALA A 62 -18.25 3.93 22.19
CA ALA A 62 -17.98 2.61 21.63
C ALA A 62 -17.23 2.69 20.29
N ASN A 63 -17.60 3.62 19.41
CA ASN A 63 -16.89 3.85 18.15
C ASN A 63 -15.44 4.26 18.39
N TYR A 64 -15.19 5.18 19.32
CA TYR A 64 -13.84 5.55 19.72
C TYR A 64 -13.02 4.36 20.21
N LEU A 65 -13.59 3.51 21.08
CA LEU A 65 -12.92 2.28 21.55
C LEU A 65 -12.60 1.32 20.41
N ILE A 66 -13.47 1.21 19.40
CA ILE A 66 -13.26 0.36 18.24
C ILE A 66 -12.11 0.89 17.38
N GLU A 67 -12.06 2.19 17.12
CA GLU A 67 -10.96 2.83 16.39
C GLU A 67 -9.62 2.60 17.10
N GLN A 68 -9.57 2.80 18.42
CA GLN A 68 -8.36 2.55 19.20
C GLN A 68 -8.00 1.06 19.28
N SER A 69 -9.01 0.17 19.25
CA SER A 69 -8.77 -1.28 19.32
C SER A 69 -7.98 -1.83 18.14
N ALA A 70 -8.17 -1.27 16.96
CA ALA A 70 -7.43 -1.66 15.77
C ALA A 70 -5.92 -1.41 15.94
N ALA A 71 -5.54 -0.24 16.44
CA ALA A 71 -4.16 0.14 16.71
C ALA A 71 -3.52 -0.73 17.80
N ILE A 72 -4.22 -0.97 18.91
CA ILE A 72 -3.73 -1.81 20.00
C ILE A 72 -3.56 -3.27 19.54
N LYS A 73 -4.51 -3.81 18.78
CA LYS A 73 -4.43 -5.16 18.24
C LYS A 73 -3.26 -5.31 17.28
N ALA A 74 -3.04 -4.32 16.42
CA ALA A 74 -1.89 -4.29 15.52
C ALA A 74 -0.57 -4.28 16.30
N GLN A 75 -0.51 -3.53 17.39
CA GLN A 75 0.66 -3.43 18.27
C GLN A 75 0.96 -4.75 18.99
N VAL A 76 -0.05 -5.41 19.58
CA VAL A 76 0.09 -6.73 20.20
C VAL A 76 0.55 -7.75 19.17
N SER A 77 -0.08 -7.81 18.00
CA SER A 77 0.32 -8.68 16.90
C SER A 77 1.76 -8.39 16.43
N SER A 78 2.20 -7.13 16.45
CA SER A 78 3.58 -6.76 16.14
C SER A 78 4.56 -7.35 17.14
N VAL A 79 4.27 -7.24 18.44
CA VAL A 79 5.11 -7.83 19.51
C VAL A 79 5.18 -9.35 19.39
N GLU A 80 4.05 -10.04 19.19
CA GLU A 80 4.04 -11.49 18.99
C GLU A 80 4.88 -11.93 17.78
N ARG A 81 4.80 -11.18 16.69
CA ARG A 81 5.62 -11.43 15.49
C ARG A 81 7.10 -11.22 15.76
N GLN A 82 7.45 -10.17 16.48
CA GLN A 82 8.85 -9.88 16.84
C GLN A 82 9.43 -10.96 17.72
N VAL A 83 8.67 -11.48 18.68
CA VAL A 83 9.06 -12.65 19.50
C VAL A 83 9.29 -13.88 18.61
N ARG A 84 8.37 -14.18 17.68
CA ARG A 84 8.55 -15.34 16.76
C ARG A 84 9.81 -15.19 15.88
N ARG A 85 10.11 -13.99 15.40
CA ARG A 85 11.32 -13.70 14.60
C ARG A 85 12.61 -13.89 15.39
N LEU A 86 12.59 -13.63 16.70
CA LEU A 86 13.73 -13.85 17.58
C LEU A 86 13.96 -15.35 17.88
N VAL A 87 12.90 -16.15 17.83
CA VAL A 87 12.93 -17.58 18.16
C VAL A 87 13.25 -18.45 16.93
N ASP A 88 12.77 -18.07 15.75
CA ASP A 88 12.90 -18.92 14.54
C ASP A 88 13.36 -18.08 13.33
N ARG A 89 14.61 -18.28 12.90
CA ARG A 89 15.20 -17.59 11.75
C ARG A 89 14.69 -18.09 10.40
N ASP A 90 14.16 -19.30 10.32
CA ASP A 90 13.80 -19.97 9.07
C ASP A 90 12.29 -20.07 8.81
N ALA A 91 11.45 -19.78 9.79
CA ALA A 91 10.00 -19.85 9.69
C ALA A 91 9.37 -18.48 9.98
N GLY A 92 9.66 -17.48 9.13
CA GLY A 92 9.12 -16.14 9.27
C GLY A 92 8.10 -15.79 8.17
N GLU A 93 7.32 -14.73 8.41
CA GLU A 93 6.53 -14.06 7.40
C GLU A 93 7.11 -12.65 7.21
N LEU A 94 7.34 -12.24 5.96
CA LEU A 94 7.65 -10.87 5.58
C LEU A 94 6.44 -10.26 4.87
N ARG A 95 5.88 -9.21 5.45
CA ARG A 95 4.72 -8.49 4.91
C ARG A 95 5.19 -7.22 4.23
N ILE A 96 5.02 -7.21 2.93
CA ILE A 96 5.55 -6.21 2.02
C ILE A 96 4.37 -5.39 1.49
N GLY A 97 4.39 -4.08 1.68
CA GLY A 97 3.45 -3.18 1.02
C GLY A 97 4.11 -2.51 -0.18
N VAL A 98 3.44 -2.46 -1.30
CA VAL A 98 4.01 -1.88 -2.52
C VAL A 98 3.05 -0.98 -3.27
N GLY A 99 3.58 0.07 -3.88
CA GLY A 99 2.85 0.82 -4.89
C GLY A 99 2.81 0.06 -6.22
N PRO A 100 1.79 0.30 -7.07
CA PRO A 100 1.55 -0.45 -8.32
C PRO A 100 2.73 -0.49 -9.28
N ILE A 101 3.56 0.54 -9.31
CA ILE A 101 4.74 0.60 -10.18
C ILE A 101 5.84 -0.33 -9.66
N ILE A 102 6.17 -0.23 -8.38
CA ILE A 102 7.22 -1.05 -7.77
C ILE A 102 6.82 -2.53 -7.79
N GLU A 103 5.53 -2.83 -7.61
CA GLU A 103 5.01 -4.20 -7.76
C GLU A 103 5.39 -4.82 -9.11
N GLN A 104 5.26 -4.06 -10.20
CA GLN A 104 5.56 -4.57 -11.55
C GLN A 104 7.05 -4.60 -11.87
N VAL A 105 7.80 -3.60 -11.39
CA VAL A 105 9.18 -3.37 -11.86
C VAL A 105 10.21 -4.11 -11.02
N LEU A 106 10.13 -4.04 -9.69
CA LEU A 106 11.17 -4.57 -8.80
C LEU A 106 10.75 -5.83 -8.03
N ILE A 107 9.50 -5.93 -7.60
CA ILE A 107 9.07 -6.99 -6.69
C ILE A 107 9.20 -8.40 -7.28
N PRO A 108 8.87 -8.67 -8.55
CA PRO A 108 8.99 -10.02 -9.09
C PRO A 108 10.42 -10.55 -8.97
N GLN A 109 11.40 -9.79 -9.42
CA GLN A 109 12.81 -10.20 -9.35
C GLN A 109 13.31 -10.27 -7.91
N THR A 110 12.91 -9.30 -7.07
CA THR A 110 13.26 -9.30 -5.63
C THR A 110 12.77 -10.57 -4.95
N LEU A 111 11.54 -11.00 -5.18
CA LEU A 111 11.00 -12.23 -4.58
C LEU A 111 11.69 -13.48 -5.10
N ILE A 112 12.06 -13.53 -6.40
CA ILE A 112 12.81 -14.63 -7.00
C ILE A 112 14.17 -14.76 -6.31
N GLU A 113 14.89 -13.65 -6.13
CA GLU A 113 16.23 -13.67 -5.49
C GLU A 113 16.14 -13.97 -4.00
N LEU A 114 15.15 -13.43 -3.29
CA LEU A 114 14.90 -13.76 -1.89
C LEU A 114 14.60 -15.25 -1.70
N ARG A 115 13.82 -15.85 -2.58
CA ARG A 115 13.48 -17.28 -2.50
C ARG A 115 14.70 -18.19 -2.60
N LYS A 116 15.75 -17.78 -3.31
CA LYS A 116 17.00 -18.52 -3.39
C LYS A 116 17.80 -18.51 -2.08
N GLN A 117 17.61 -17.47 -1.27
CA GLN A 117 18.35 -17.21 -0.03
C GLN A 117 17.58 -17.58 1.23
N THR A 118 16.28 -17.85 1.11
CA THR A 118 15.41 -18.15 2.24
C THR A 118 14.77 -19.54 2.11
N GLY A 119 14.72 -20.28 3.21
CA GLY A 119 14.13 -21.61 3.23
C GLY A 119 12.61 -21.57 3.25
N ASN A 120 12.00 -21.50 4.43
CA ASN A 120 10.56 -21.64 4.66
C ASN A 120 9.89 -20.30 5.04
N VAL A 121 10.36 -19.19 4.44
CA VAL A 121 9.78 -17.86 4.67
C VAL A 121 8.56 -17.66 3.80
N ARG A 122 7.47 -17.15 4.39
CA ARG A 122 6.28 -16.70 3.69
C ARG A 122 6.42 -15.23 3.32
N PHE A 123 6.19 -14.91 2.07
CA PHE A 123 6.07 -13.53 1.58
C PHE A 123 4.61 -13.19 1.36
N SER A 124 4.16 -12.09 1.97
CA SER A 124 2.83 -11.52 1.76
C SER A 124 3.00 -10.15 1.13
N VAL A 125 2.49 -9.94 -0.07
CA VAL A 125 2.57 -8.67 -0.79
C VAL A 125 1.19 -8.05 -0.86
N LEU A 126 1.10 -6.78 -0.46
CA LEU A 126 -0.10 -5.97 -0.53
C LEU A 126 0.17 -4.77 -1.41
N THR A 127 -0.65 -4.57 -2.44
CA THR A 127 -0.57 -3.40 -3.32
C THR A 127 -1.62 -2.39 -2.92
N GLU A 128 -1.17 -1.20 -2.56
CA GLU A 128 -2.03 -0.11 -2.08
C GLU A 128 -1.41 1.26 -2.36
N HIS A 129 -2.19 2.32 -2.14
CA HIS A 129 -1.74 3.71 -2.20
C HIS A 129 -0.73 4.04 -1.07
N ALA A 130 0.10 5.05 -1.31
CA ALA A 130 1.15 5.47 -0.39
C ALA A 130 0.62 5.78 1.02
N ASP A 131 -0.53 6.43 1.14
CA ASP A 131 -1.13 6.79 2.44
C ASP A 131 -1.56 5.56 3.24
N VAL A 132 -2.18 4.59 2.55
CA VAL A 132 -2.62 3.32 3.16
C VAL A 132 -1.40 2.49 3.56
N LEU A 133 -0.38 2.43 2.70
CA LEU A 133 0.87 1.74 3.00
C LEU A 133 1.56 2.34 4.23
N MET A 134 1.64 3.68 4.29
CA MET A 134 2.24 4.39 5.43
C MET A 134 1.47 4.09 6.73
N ALA A 135 0.15 4.21 6.72
CA ALA A 135 -0.68 3.92 7.89
C ALA A 135 -0.51 2.47 8.38
N ARG A 136 -0.44 1.51 7.45
CA ARG A 136 -0.23 0.09 7.78
C ARG A 136 1.19 -0.21 8.27
N LEU A 137 2.21 0.49 7.75
CA LEU A 137 3.57 0.39 8.27
C LEU A 137 3.63 0.91 9.72
N GLU A 138 3.04 2.07 9.99
CA GLU A 138 2.97 2.65 11.32
C GLU A 138 2.20 1.77 12.31
N ALA A 139 1.09 1.18 11.87
CA ALA A 139 0.33 0.21 12.67
C ALA A 139 1.08 -1.11 12.88
N GLY A 140 2.18 -1.38 12.15
CA GLY A 140 2.91 -2.65 12.22
C GLY A 140 2.22 -3.81 11.49
N ASP A 141 1.26 -3.52 10.61
CA ASP A 141 0.63 -4.50 9.72
C ASP A 141 1.54 -4.89 8.56
N LEU A 142 2.46 -4.01 8.17
CA LEU A 142 3.52 -4.24 7.20
C LEU A 142 4.89 -4.12 7.86
N ASP A 143 5.85 -4.86 7.34
CA ASP A 143 7.23 -4.86 7.83
C ASP A 143 8.09 -3.88 7.03
N VAL A 144 7.78 -3.76 5.74
CA VAL A 144 8.46 -2.91 4.79
C VAL A 144 7.47 -2.43 3.74
N ILE A 145 7.63 -1.21 3.26
CA ILE A 145 6.87 -0.67 2.15
C ILE A 145 7.79 -0.13 1.07
N ALA A 146 7.37 -0.20 -0.20
CA ALA A 146 8.12 0.36 -1.31
C ALA A 146 7.17 1.03 -2.31
N GLY A 147 7.41 2.31 -2.64
CA GLY A 147 6.48 3.08 -3.45
C GLY A 147 6.94 4.51 -3.72
N PRO A 148 6.04 5.41 -4.09
CA PRO A 148 6.34 6.80 -4.47
C PRO A 148 6.68 7.65 -3.23
N PHE A 149 7.62 7.20 -2.42
CA PHE A 149 8.14 7.90 -1.26
C PHE A 149 9.45 8.59 -1.61
N ALA A 150 9.66 9.79 -1.06
CA ALA A 150 10.94 10.50 -1.19
C ALA A 150 11.74 10.27 0.10
N ALA A 151 12.95 9.72 -0.03
CA ALA A 151 13.80 9.39 1.12
C ALA A 151 14.32 10.63 1.88
N ASP A 152 14.34 11.78 1.22
CA ASP A 152 14.77 13.06 1.79
C ASP A 152 13.65 13.83 2.52
N ARG A 153 12.42 13.32 2.50
CA ARG A 153 11.30 13.97 3.20
C ARG A 153 11.53 13.98 4.71
N GLN A 154 11.43 15.14 5.29
CA GLN A 154 11.65 15.35 6.72
C GLN A 154 10.61 14.61 7.58
N ASP A 155 9.37 14.51 7.11
CA ASP A 155 8.30 13.79 7.79
C ASP A 155 8.60 12.28 7.96
N ILE A 156 9.33 11.67 7.01
CA ILE A 156 9.78 10.27 7.12
C ILE A 156 10.74 10.10 8.28
N LYS A 157 11.71 11.04 8.39
CA LYS A 157 12.70 11.01 9.47
C LYS A 157 12.08 11.28 10.83
N GLU A 158 11.16 12.23 10.91
CA GLU A 158 10.45 12.59 12.16
C GLU A 158 9.58 11.44 12.69
N ARG A 159 9.09 10.55 11.81
CA ARG A 159 8.36 9.33 12.17
C ARG A 159 9.26 8.16 12.60
N GLY A 160 10.58 8.36 12.66
CA GLY A 160 11.53 7.28 13.02
C GLY A 160 11.63 6.16 11.98
N LEU A 161 11.35 6.48 10.72
CA LEU A 161 11.45 5.54 9.62
C LEU A 161 12.83 5.61 8.97
N ILE A 162 13.31 4.44 8.50
CA ILE A 162 14.47 4.33 7.64
C ILE A 162 13.97 4.29 6.19
N ALA A 163 14.65 5.06 5.34
CA ALA A 163 14.33 5.16 3.93
C ALA A 163 15.56 4.85 3.08
N VAL A 164 15.35 4.07 2.01
CA VAL A 164 16.35 3.73 1.00
C VAL A 164 15.76 4.09 -0.36
N ASP A 165 16.46 4.96 -1.11
CA ASP A 165 16.04 5.33 -2.46
C ASP A 165 16.06 4.12 -3.40
N LEU A 166 15.01 4.02 -4.21
CA LEU A 166 14.91 2.99 -5.25
C LEU A 166 15.11 3.60 -6.63
N ILE A 167 14.04 3.87 -7.35
CA ILE A 167 14.10 4.38 -8.72
C ILE A 167 13.82 5.88 -8.72
N GLN A 168 14.64 6.61 -9.46
CA GLN A 168 14.36 7.99 -9.84
C GLN A 168 14.54 8.13 -11.34
N GLU A 169 13.47 8.48 -12.04
CA GLU A 169 13.48 8.64 -13.50
C GLU A 169 12.42 9.63 -13.98
N PRO A 170 12.57 10.18 -15.19
CA PRO A 170 11.51 10.99 -15.80
C PRO A 170 10.32 10.11 -16.14
N THR A 171 9.12 10.69 -16.07
CA THR A 171 7.94 10.11 -16.68
C THR A 171 8.00 10.29 -18.18
N ILE A 172 7.51 9.31 -18.92
CA ILE A 172 7.34 9.35 -20.37
C ILE A 172 5.87 9.16 -20.73
N ASN A 173 5.56 9.46 -21.97
CA ASN A 173 4.26 9.15 -22.56
C ASN A 173 4.46 8.18 -23.69
N VAL A 174 3.57 7.20 -23.79
CA VAL A 174 3.64 6.13 -24.79
C VAL A 174 2.30 5.98 -25.49
N ALA A 175 2.35 5.49 -26.72
CA ALA A 175 1.18 5.14 -27.52
C ALA A 175 1.50 3.90 -28.38
N ARG A 176 0.50 3.30 -29.01
CA ARG A 176 0.72 2.24 -30.00
C ARG A 176 1.59 2.74 -31.16
N PRO A 177 2.41 1.90 -31.80
CA PRO A 177 3.40 2.36 -32.81
C PRO A 177 2.80 3.06 -34.05
N ASP A 178 1.58 2.70 -34.40
CA ASP A 178 0.83 3.27 -35.51
C ASP A 178 -0.13 4.42 -35.09
N HIS A 179 0.07 4.98 -33.89
CA HIS A 179 -0.75 6.06 -33.37
C HIS A 179 -0.56 7.33 -34.21
N PRO A 180 -1.65 8.05 -34.59
CA PRO A 180 -1.58 9.25 -35.44
C PRO A 180 -0.62 10.33 -34.89
N ILE A 181 -0.51 10.49 -33.57
CA ILE A 181 0.36 11.49 -32.94
C ILE A 181 1.84 11.32 -33.29
N LEU A 182 2.27 10.10 -33.61
CA LEU A 182 3.65 9.80 -33.96
C LEU A 182 3.99 10.15 -35.43
N GLN A 183 2.98 10.55 -36.20
CA GLN A 183 3.10 10.90 -37.63
C GLN A 183 3.13 12.41 -37.85
N VAL A 184 3.03 13.23 -36.78
CA VAL A 184 2.91 14.69 -36.83
C VAL A 184 4.15 15.33 -36.21
N GLU A 185 4.78 16.30 -36.88
CA GLU A 185 5.97 17.01 -36.38
C GLU A 185 5.69 17.89 -35.17
N ASP A 186 4.49 18.51 -35.10
CA ASP A 186 4.07 19.36 -33.98
C ASP A 186 2.69 18.91 -33.49
N PRO A 187 2.66 17.89 -32.62
CA PRO A 187 1.43 17.26 -32.22
C PRO A 187 0.61 18.09 -31.22
N ASP A 188 -0.68 18.25 -31.49
CA ASP A 188 -1.64 18.71 -30.49
C ASP A 188 -1.98 17.57 -29.52
N PHE A 189 -1.33 17.57 -28.35
CA PHE A 189 -1.55 16.58 -27.31
C PHE A 189 -2.98 16.63 -26.73
N LEU A 190 -3.67 17.75 -26.79
CA LEU A 190 -5.03 17.92 -26.28
C LEU A 190 -6.07 17.26 -27.19
N GLY A 191 -5.72 17.02 -28.45
CA GLY A 191 -6.57 16.36 -29.44
C GLY A 191 -6.79 14.85 -29.18
N TYR A 192 -5.97 14.23 -28.33
CA TYR A 192 -6.04 12.79 -28.06
C TYR A 192 -6.46 12.48 -26.62
N PRO A 193 -7.14 11.35 -26.37
CA PRO A 193 -7.48 10.95 -25.04
C PRO A 193 -6.23 10.53 -24.26
N TYR A 194 -6.13 10.98 -23.00
CA TYR A 194 -5.01 10.70 -22.14
C TYR A 194 -5.42 9.75 -21.01
N ALA A 195 -4.56 8.79 -20.70
CA ALA A 195 -4.71 7.87 -19.58
C ALA A 195 -3.51 7.98 -18.64
N SER A 196 -3.76 7.93 -17.35
CA SER A 196 -2.71 7.92 -16.33
C SER A 196 -3.21 7.26 -15.04
N PRO A 197 -2.29 6.84 -14.15
CA PRO A 197 -2.68 6.60 -12.77
C PRO A 197 -3.11 7.91 -12.10
N PRO A 198 -3.81 7.85 -10.96
CA PRO A 198 -4.02 9.01 -10.11
C PRO A 198 -2.65 9.60 -9.73
N LEU A 199 -2.47 10.88 -9.97
CA LEU A 199 -1.21 11.56 -9.68
C LEU A 199 -1.10 11.80 -8.17
N GLN A 200 -0.64 10.83 -7.42
CA GLN A 200 -0.32 11.02 -6.01
C GLN A 200 1.02 11.75 -5.88
N GLY A 201 1.01 12.88 -5.16
CA GLY A 201 2.19 13.67 -4.87
C GLY A 201 2.68 14.59 -6.02
N ALA A 202 2.04 14.58 -7.16
CA ALA A 202 2.12 15.73 -8.05
C ALA A 202 1.30 16.85 -7.39
N VAL A 203 1.95 17.93 -6.99
CA VAL A 203 1.23 19.16 -6.76
C VAL A 203 0.51 19.43 -8.07
N GLU A 204 -0.82 19.23 -8.08
CA GLU A 204 -1.65 19.77 -9.13
C GLU A 204 -1.41 21.30 -9.09
N SER A 205 -0.42 21.74 -9.86
CA SER A 205 -0.46 23.12 -10.29
C SER A 205 -1.63 23.16 -11.25
N ASP A 206 -2.79 23.59 -10.78
CA ASP A 206 -4.00 23.87 -11.57
C ASP A 206 -3.75 24.81 -12.76
N ALA A 207 -2.52 25.16 -13.02
CA ALA A 207 -2.09 26.23 -13.92
C ALA A 207 -1.42 25.74 -15.20
N ASP A 208 -1.16 24.44 -15.41
CA ASP A 208 -0.55 23.98 -16.65
C ASP A 208 -1.62 23.48 -17.64
N GLU A 209 -2.27 24.45 -18.30
CA GLU A 209 -3.25 24.19 -19.38
C GLU A 209 -2.65 23.42 -20.58
N SER A 210 -1.32 23.29 -20.64
CA SER A 210 -0.63 22.53 -21.68
C SER A 210 -0.69 21.02 -21.51
N ARG A 211 -1.09 20.53 -20.33
CA ARG A 211 -1.20 19.10 -20.05
C ARG A 211 -2.61 18.58 -20.25
N PRO A 212 -2.80 17.51 -21.04
CA PRO A 212 -4.12 16.91 -21.19
C PRO A 212 -4.60 16.33 -19.87
N ARG A 213 -5.85 16.63 -19.53
CA ARG A 213 -6.51 16.00 -18.37
C ARG A 213 -6.83 14.54 -18.69
N PRO A 214 -6.50 13.61 -17.78
CA PRO A 214 -6.79 12.20 -18.03
C PRO A 214 -8.30 11.97 -18.22
N ARG A 215 -8.66 11.28 -19.30
CA ARG A 215 -10.02 10.79 -19.54
C ARG A 215 -10.21 9.36 -19.01
N LEU A 216 -9.11 8.65 -18.73
CA LEU A 216 -9.08 7.36 -18.09
C LEU A 216 -8.07 7.40 -16.95
N VAL A 217 -8.55 7.11 -15.74
CA VAL A 217 -7.72 7.07 -14.53
C VAL A 217 -7.81 5.67 -13.94
N SER A 218 -6.68 5.01 -13.75
CA SER A 218 -6.60 3.71 -13.10
C SER A 218 -5.20 3.47 -12.56
N GLU A 219 -5.08 2.83 -11.42
CA GLU A 219 -3.79 2.37 -10.90
C GLU A 219 -3.31 1.07 -11.54
N ASN A 220 -4.20 0.38 -12.22
CA ASN A 220 -3.89 -0.86 -12.89
C ASN A 220 -3.23 -0.60 -14.24
N TYR A 221 -1.90 -0.56 -14.27
CA TYR A 221 -1.14 -0.39 -15.50
C TYR A 221 -1.38 -1.48 -16.55
N ALA A 222 -1.73 -2.70 -16.15
CA ALA A 222 -2.07 -3.74 -17.11
C ALA A 222 -3.36 -3.41 -17.88
N LEU A 223 -4.35 -2.80 -17.20
CA LEU A 223 -5.54 -2.25 -17.84
C LEU A 223 -5.19 -1.09 -18.76
N LEU A 224 -4.44 -0.10 -18.25
CA LEU A 224 -4.07 1.10 -19.00
C LEU A 224 -3.28 0.75 -20.27
N LYS A 225 -2.29 -0.14 -20.19
CA LYS A 225 -1.52 -0.63 -21.33
C LYS A 225 -2.41 -1.30 -22.39
N ARG A 226 -3.33 -2.16 -21.96
CA ARG A 226 -4.26 -2.82 -22.91
C ARG A 226 -5.15 -1.83 -23.64
N VAL A 227 -5.59 -0.78 -22.98
CA VAL A 227 -6.37 0.29 -23.61
C VAL A 227 -5.52 1.07 -24.60
N ALA A 228 -4.29 1.47 -24.22
CA ALA A 228 -3.39 2.21 -25.10
C ALA A 228 -3.00 1.38 -26.35
N LEU A 229 -2.79 0.07 -26.21
CA LEU A 229 -2.46 -0.83 -27.31
C LEU A 229 -3.61 -1.00 -28.33
N ALA A 230 -4.85 -0.80 -27.89
CA ALA A 230 -6.05 -1.07 -28.70
C ALA A 230 -6.81 0.20 -29.13
N SER A 231 -6.26 1.39 -28.86
CA SER A 231 -6.98 2.65 -29.08
C SER A 231 -6.03 3.84 -29.23
N ASP A 232 -6.59 5.04 -29.41
CA ASP A 232 -5.84 6.29 -29.50
C ASP A 232 -5.60 6.96 -28.13
N TYR A 233 -5.53 6.18 -27.06
CA TYR A 233 -5.12 6.69 -25.75
C TYR A 233 -3.60 6.82 -25.69
N ILE A 234 -3.15 8.01 -25.27
CA ILE A 234 -1.77 8.24 -24.84
C ILE A 234 -1.70 7.89 -23.35
N LEU A 235 -0.71 7.11 -22.99
CA LEU A 235 -0.54 6.64 -21.62
C LEU A 235 0.73 7.21 -20.99
N GLY A 236 0.58 7.90 -19.85
CA GLY A 236 1.69 8.47 -19.08
C GLY A 236 2.13 7.64 -17.89
N GLY A 237 3.42 7.69 -17.57
CA GLY A 237 4.00 7.04 -16.41
C GLY A 237 5.52 6.95 -16.43
N PRO A 238 6.13 6.37 -15.39
CA PRO A 238 7.57 6.10 -15.38
C PRO A 238 7.99 5.15 -16.50
N ARG A 239 9.17 5.38 -17.08
CA ARG A 239 9.71 4.55 -18.18
C ARG A 239 9.77 3.07 -17.81
N ALA A 240 10.17 2.77 -16.58
CA ALA A 240 10.28 1.41 -16.05
C ALA A 240 9.05 0.53 -16.32
N VAL A 241 7.86 1.12 -16.25
CA VAL A 241 6.60 0.38 -16.44
C VAL A 241 6.38 -0.02 -17.89
N PHE A 242 6.92 0.74 -18.85
CA PHE A 242 6.68 0.55 -20.28
C PHE A 242 7.85 -0.13 -21.01
N GLU A 243 8.98 -0.25 -20.35
CA GLU A 243 10.22 -0.78 -20.94
C GLU A 243 10.04 -2.14 -21.66
N PRO A 244 9.30 -3.11 -21.08
CA PRO A 244 9.08 -4.39 -21.77
C PRO A 244 8.33 -4.23 -23.10
N GLU A 245 7.27 -3.41 -23.12
CA GLU A 245 6.46 -3.19 -24.31
C GLU A 245 7.20 -2.33 -25.35
N ILE A 246 8.02 -1.37 -24.92
CA ILE A 246 8.87 -0.57 -25.80
C ILE A 246 9.93 -1.47 -26.47
N LYS A 247 10.62 -2.30 -25.70
CA LYS A 247 11.61 -3.28 -26.26
C LYS A 247 10.98 -4.28 -27.20
N ALA A 248 9.73 -4.66 -26.94
CA ALA A 248 8.97 -5.55 -27.83
C ALA A 248 8.38 -4.84 -29.06
N GLY A 249 8.52 -3.51 -29.18
CA GLY A 249 7.93 -2.73 -30.27
C GLY A 249 6.40 -2.62 -30.23
N LEU A 250 5.80 -2.90 -29.07
CA LEU A 250 4.35 -2.84 -28.86
C LEU A 250 3.88 -1.43 -28.49
N LEU A 251 4.73 -0.66 -27.82
CA LEU A 251 4.53 0.75 -27.50
C LEU A 251 5.69 1.58 -28.04
N ALA A 252 5.41 2.81 -28.41
CA ALA A 252 6.39 3.80 -28.82
C ALA A 252 6.29 5.04 -27.91
N GLU A 253 7.42 5.65 -27.61
CA GLU A 253 7.48 6.89 -26.85
C GLU A 253 6.95 8.05 -27.68
N VAL A 254 6.10 8.89 -27.07
CA VAL A 254 5.56 10.10 -27.68
C VAL A 254 6.48 11.28 -27.30
N PRO A 255 7.26 11.82 -28.25
CA PRO A 255 8.18 12.92 -27.96
C PRO A 255 7.45 14.22 -27.70
N GLY A 256 8.16 15.17 -27.05
CA GLY A 256 7.66 16.55 -26.86
C GLY A 256 6.68 16.75 -25.71
N PHE A 257 6.27 15.70 -25.02
CA PHE A 257 5.42 15.81 -23.84
C PHE A 257 6.21 16.32 -22.62
N PRO A 258 5.64 17.23 -21.78
CA PRO A 258 6.29 17.68 -20.57
C PRO A 258 6.57 16.49 -19.63
N ALA A 259 7.85 16.22 -19.36
CA ALA A 259 8.24 15.18 -18.42
C ALA A 259 8.12 15.65 -16.98
N ALA A 260 7.59 14.82 -16.09
CA ALA A 260 7.69 14.98 -14.66
C ALA A 260 8.77 14.02 -14.12
N SER A 261 9.27 14.26 -12.93
CA SER A 261 10.15 13.31 -12.25
C SER A 261 9.35 12.40 -11.34
N TRP A 262 9.57 11.10 -11.44
CA TRP A 262 9.02 10.11 -10.53
C TRP A 262 10.12 9.55 -9.65
N ARG A 263 9.84 9.44 -8.36
CA ARG A 263 10.77 8.91 -7.35
C ARG A 263 10.09 7.84 -6.53
N SER A 264 10.87 6.88 -6.09
CA SER A 264 10.43 5.82 -5.19
C SER A 264 11.47 5.50 -4.14
N ALA A 265 11.00 5.04 -2.99
CA ALA A 265 11.85 4.58 -1.91
C ALA A 265 11.25 3.35 -1.23
N CYS A 266 12.11 2.59 -0.56
CA CYS A 266 11.75 1.54 0.38
C CYS A 266 11.82 2.11 1.80
N LEU A 267 10.78 1.90 2.60
CA LEU A 267 10.69 2.38 3.97
C LEU A 267 10.43 1.23 4.93
N CYS A 268 11.03 1.30 6.11
CA CYS A 268 10.70 0.44 7.24
C CYS A 268 10.89 1.18 8.56
N LYS A 269 10.36 0.64 9.67
CA LYS A 269 10.66 1.14 11.01
C LYS A 269 12.11 0.85 11.37
N ALA A 270 12.76 1.74 12.14
CA ALA A 270 14.15 1.56 12.58
C ALA A 270 14.36 0.21 13.28
N GLU A 271 13.42 -0.19 14.14
CA GLU A 271 13.46 -1.48 14.85
C GLU A 271 13.37 -2.69 13.88
N ALA A 272 12.56 -2.56 12.83
CA ALA A 272 12.41 -3.61 11.81
C ALA A 272 13.65 -3.75 10.94
N ALA A 273 14.37 -2.65 10.69
CA ALA A 273 15.60 -2.64 9.91
C ALA A 273 16.73 -3.47 10.54
N GLU A 274 16.67 -3.73 11.84
CA GLU A 274 17.63 -4.59 12.52
C GLU A 274 17.33 -6.09 12.34
N THR A 275 16.14 -6.44 11.83
CA THR A 275 15.78 -7.84 11.62
C THR A 275 16.44 -8.42 10.37
N PRO A 276 17.02 -9.64 10.43
CA PRO A 276 17.75 -10.21 9.30
C PRO A 276 16.94 -10.31 8.01
N LEU A 277 15.62 -10.59 8.11
CA LEU A 277 14.76 -10.77 6.95
C LEU A 277 14.44 -9.44 6.26
N VAL A 278 14.24 -8.35 7.03
CA VAL A 278 14.05 -7.00 6.47
C VAL A 278 15.35 -6.49 5.84
N GLN A 279 16.48 -6.71 6.50
CA GLN A 279 17.80 -6.38 5.93
C GLN A 279 18.04 -7.10 4.60
N LEU A 280 17.77 -8.40 4.56
CA LEU A 280 17.91 -9.18 3.35
C LEU A 280 16.98 -8.65 2.24
N PHE A 281 15.73 -8.32 2.56
CA PHE A 281 14.81 -7.71 1.59
C PHE A 281 15.36 -6.39 1.05
N ILE A 282 15.80 -5.48 1.93
CA ILE A 282 16.34 -4.17 1.52
C ILE A 282 17.59 -4.36 0.63
N GLN A 283 18.50 -5.22 1.00
CA GLN A 283 19.69 -5.51 0.20
C GLN A 283 19.33 -6.09 -1.17
N THR A 284 18.36 -6.99 -1.21
CA THR A 284 17.93 -7.66 -2.45
C THR A 284 17.21 -6.68 -3.38
N ILE A 285 16.27 -5.86 -2.88
CA ILE A 285 15.55 -4.89 -3.72
C ILE A 285 16.50 -3.81 -4.27
N VAL A 286 17.49 -3.40 -3.48
CA VAL A 286 18.57 -2.49 -3.91
C VAL A 286 19.40 -3.11 -5.03
N ALA A 287 19.80 -4.36 -4.89
CA ALA A 287 20.53 -5.06 -5.96
C ALA A 287 19.69 -5.16 -7.25
N CYS A 288 18.41 -5.51 -7.14
CA CYS A 288 17.50 -5.55 -8.29
C CYS A 288 17.31 -4.16 -8.93
N ARG A 289 17.28 -3.08 -8.13
CA ARG A 289 17.27 -1.71 -8.64
C ARG A 289 18.54 -1.40 -9.45
N ASP A 290 19.69 -1.76 -8.93
CA ASP A 290 20.99 -1.49 -9.58
C ASP A 290 21.11 -2.26 -10.91
N ASP A 291 20.63 -3.49 -10.96
CA ASP A 291 20.55 -4.28 -12.20
C ASP A 291 19.58 -3.64 -13.20
N TYR A 292 18.41 -3.18 -12.75
CA TYR A 292 17.46 -2.45 -13.58
C TYR A 292 18.10 -1.19 -14.18
N GLN A 293 18.73 -0.34 -13.37
CA GLN A 293 19.36 0.91 -13.80
C GLN A 293 20.57 0.68 -14.72
N SER A 294 21.24 -0.45 -14.59
CA SER A 294 22.36 -0.85 -15.46
C SER A 294 21.91 -1.45 -16.80
N GLY A 295 20.60 -1.60 -17.02
CA GLY A 295 20.03 -2.18 -18.26
C GLY A 295 20.25 -3.68 -18.42
N ARG A 296 20.47 -4.41 -17.32
CA ARG A 296 20.69 -5.87 -17.27
C ARG A 296 19.40 -6.65 -17.08
#